data_8664e80410ac4500222744a108273edd
#
_entry.id   8664e80410ac4500222744a108273edd
#
_cell.length_a   1.000
_cell.length_b   1.000
_cell.length_c   1.000
_cell.angle_alpha   90.00
_cell.angle_beta   90.00
_cell.angle_gamma   90.00
#
_symmetry.space_group_name_H-M   'P 1'
#
loop_
_entity.id
_entity.type
_entity.pdbx_description
1 polymer ?
#
loop_
_entity_poly.entity_id
_entity_poly.type
_entity_poly.pdbx_seq_one_letter_code
_entity_poly.pdbx_strand_id
1 'polypeptide(L)'
;MIVIGDFNSNTIWDKLHRGHSHSQLVEKLGSFRLVSAYHTLRGEIQGQEITPTLFMYRNLAKSYHIDYAFVSPAISRSCELLIGEPSEWLHKSDHMPLILTLSI
;
A
#
# COMPACT_ATOMS: atom_id res chain seq x y z
N MET A 1 -11.98 -8.66 -8.04
CA MET A 1 -11.70 -7.22 -8.25
C MET A 1 -10.34 -6.86 -7.68
N ILE A 2 -9.64 -5.98 -8.35
CA ILE A 2 -8.33 -5.47 -7.91
C ILE A 2 -8.38 -3.95 -8.02
N VAL A 3 -7.98 -3.26 -6.94
CA VAL A 3 -7.80 -1.80 -6.93
C VAL A 3 -6.35 -1.56 -6.53
N ILE A 4 -5.55 -1.03 -7.45
CA ILE A 4 -4.12 -0.83 -7.24
C ILE A 4 -3.69 0.57 -7.69
N GLY A 5 -2.83 1.20 -6.93
CA GLY A 5 -2.26 2.50 -7.31
C GLY A 5 -1.76 3.31 -6.14
N ASP A 6 -1.46 4.57 -6.45
CA ASP A 6 -1.08 5.59 -5.47
C ASP A 6 -2.35 6.18 -4.83
N PHE A 7 -2.53 5.91 -3.56
CA PHE A 7 -3.68 6.42 -2.80
C PHE A 7 -3.37 7.74 -2.12
N ASN A 8 -2.10 8.10 -2.07
CA ASN A 8 -1.60 9.30 -1.42
C ASN A 8 -2.15 9.46 0.01
N SER A 9 -2.30 8.35 0.73
CA SER A 9 -2.89 8.32 2.06
C SER A 9 -2.30 7.20 2.92
N ASN A 10 -2.38 7.39 4.23
CA ASN A 10 -2.01 6.39 5.23
C ASN A 10 -2.74 6.70 6.53
N THR A 11 -2.98 5.67 7.33
CA THR A 11 -3.64 5.78 8.64
C THR A 11 -2.95 6.75 9.59
N ILE A 12 -1.63 6.95 9.44
CA ILE A 12 -0.87 7.89 10.28
C ILE A 12 -1.37 9.33 10.18
N TRP A 13 -2.12 9.66 9.12
CA TRP A 13 -2.67 11.01 8.91
C TRP A 13 -4.18 11.10 9.14
N ASP A 14 -4.80 10.08 9.72
CA ASP A 14 -6.26 10.03 9.91
C ASP A 14 -6.80 11.26 10.63
N LYS A 15 -6.09 11.77 11.62
CA LYS A 15 -6.52 12.94 12.40
C LYS A 15 -6.61 14.21 11.58
N LEU A 16 -5.84 14.30 10.49
CA LEU A 16 -5.82 15.46 9.60
C LEU A 16 -6.94 15.40 8.55
N HIS A 17 -7.57 14.24 8.37
CA HIS A 17 -8.54 14.00 7.31
C HIS A 17 -9.83 13.38 7.85
N ARG A 18 -10.38 13.98 8.90
CA ARG A 18 -11.63 13.51 9.49
C ARG A 18 -12.77 13.56 8.47
N GLY A 19 -13.54 12.46 8.38
CA GLY A 19 -14.61 12.34 7.41
C GLY A 19 -14.21 11.75 6.07
N HIS A 20 -12.90 11.71 5.76
CA HIS A 20 -12.35 11.10 4.56
C HIS A 20 -10.94 10.55 4.80
N SER A 21 -10.76 9.89 5.94
CA SER A 21 -9.47 9.33 6.36
C SER A 21 -9.12 8.06 5.59
N HIS A 22 -7.84 7.68 5.64
CA HIS A 22 -7.39 6.41 5.07
C HIS A 22 -8.09 5.21 5.74
N SER A 23 -8.25 5.23 7.06
CA SER A 23 -8.94 4.16 7.77
C SER A 23 -10.39 4.02 7.33
N GLN A 24 -11.08 5.12 7.02
CA GLN A 24 -12.42 5.08 6.47
C GLN A 24 -12.43 4.48 5.06
N LEU A 25 -11.41 4.78 4.25
CA LEU A 25 -11.26 4.18 2.92
C LEU A 25 -11.05 2.67 3.02
N VAL A 26 -10.17 2.23 3.91
CA VAL A 26 -9.92 0.79 4.14
C VAL A 26 -11.20 0.08 4.57
N GLU A 27 -11.96 0.69 5.48
CA GLU A 27 -13.25 0.16 5.92
C GLU A 27 -14.25 0.08 4.77
N LYS A 28 -14.31 1.13 3.94
CA LYS A 28 -15.20 1.15 2.78
C LYS A 28 -14.85 0.05 1.77
N LEU A 29 -13.57 -0.10 1.47
CA LEU A 29 -13.09 -1.18 0.59
C LEU A 29 -13.41 -2.55 1.20
N GLY A 30 -13.27 -2.69 2.52
CA GLY A 30 -13.64 -3.90 3.24
C GLY A 30 -15.12 -4.25 3.11
N SER A 31 -16.00 -3.24 3.04
CA SER A 31 -17.42 -3.45 2.81
C SER A 31 -17.70 -4.05 1.43
N PHE A 32 -16.79 -3.87 0.47
CA PHE A 32 -16.82 -4.51 -0.85
C PHE A 32 -15.99 -5.80 -0.87
N ARG A 33 -15.58 -6.30 0.30
CA ARG A 33 -14.78 -7.52 0.45
C ARG A 33 -13.41 -7.41 -0.23
N LEU A 34 -12.80 -6.23 -0.15
CA LEU A 34 -11.45 -5.99 -0.64
C LEU A 34 -10.51 -5.80 0.54
N VAL A 35 -9.38 -6.50 0.52
CA VAL A 35 -8.36 -6.45 1.56
C VAL A 35 -7.03 -6.03 0.95
N SER A 36 -6.20 -5.36 1.77
CA SER A 36 -4.86 -4.98 1.33
C SER A 36 -3.98 -6.21 1.16
N ALA A 37 -3.45 -6.41 -0.04
CA ALA A 37 -2.56 -7.52 -0.33
C ALA A 37 -1.28 -7.42 0.52
N TYR A 38 -0.68 -6.23 0.62
CA TYR A 38 0.53 -6.02 1.41
C TYR A 38 0.32 -6.46 2.87
N HIS A 39 -0.70 -5.93 3.52
CA HIS A 39 -0.92 -6.17 4.95
C HIS A 39 -1.30 -7.63 5.22
N THR A 40 -2.08 -8.24 4.33
CA THR A 40 -2.46 -9.63 4.46
C THR A 40 -1.26 -10.57 4.29
N LEU A 41 -0.45 -10.35 3.25
CA LEU A 41 0.68 -11.21 2.96
C LEU A 41 1.81 -11.10 3.98
N ARG A 42 2.03 -9.91 4.52
CA ARG A 42 3.14 -9.65 5.44
C ARG A 42 2.76 -9.68 6.91
N GLY A 43 1.47 -9.76 7.22
CA GLY A 43 0.99 -9.73 8.59
C GLY A 43 1.27 -8.40 9.28
N GLU A 44 1.27 -7.30 8.53
CA GLU A 44 1.52 -5.96 9.05
C GLU A 44 0.22 -5.19 9.20
N ILE A 45 0.23 -4.19 10.06
CA ILE A 45 -0.92 -3.38 10.42
C ILE A 45 -0.87 -2.06 9.66
N GLN A 46 -2.03 -1.56 9.22
CA GLN A 46 -2.15 -0.24 8.60
C GLN A 46 -1.55 0.83 9.52
N GLY A 47 -0.67 1.65 8.98
CA GLY A 47 0.04 2.68 9.72
C GLY A 47 1.36 2.24 10.34
N GLN A 48 1.67 0.94 10.30
CA GLN A 48 2.90 0.37 10.86
C GLN A 48 3.68 -0.44 9.82
N GLU A 49 3.63 -0.01 8.57
CA GLU A 49 4.30 -0.69 7.48
C GLU A 49 5.83 -0.56 7.60
N ILE A 50 6.53 -1.68 7.44
CA ILE A 50 8.00 -1.72 7.48
C ILE A 50 8.59 -1.25 6.16
N THR A 51 7.96 -1.59 5.03
CA THR A 51 8.48 -1.30 3.69
C THR A 51 7.82 -0.05 3.11
N PRO A 52 8.59 1.02 2.87
CA PRO A 52 8.05 2.23 2.24
C PRO A 52 7.75 2.02 0.75
N THR A 53 6.80 2.81 0.26
CA THR A 53 6.51 2.92 -1.17
C THR A 53 6.85 4.30 -1.73
N LEU A 54 7.13 5.26 -0.85
CA LEU A 54 7.50 6.63 -1.21
C LEU A 54 8.69 7.09 -0.37
N PHE A 55 9.67 7.68 -1.03
CA PHE A 55 10.74 8.46 -0.37
C PHE A 55 10.59 9.90 -0.83
N MET A 56 9.94 10.74 0.00
CA MET A 56 9.61 12.12 -0.35
C MET A 56 10.88 12.89 -0.71
N TYR A 57 10.86 13.57 -1.85
CA TYR A 57 12.01 14.27 -2.42
C TYR A 57 13.22 13.36 -2.64
N ARG A 58 13.00 12.06 -2.83
CA ARG A 58 14.04 11.03 -2.95
C ARG A 58 14.97 10.98 -1.72
N ASN A 59 14.43 11.36 -0.58
CA ASN A 59 15.16 11.39 0.69
C ASN A 59 14.84 10.11 1.49
N LEU A 60 15.85 9.27 1.72
CA LEU A 60 15.67 8.00 2.44
C LEU A 60 15.15 8.19 3.87
N ALA A 61 15.35 9.37 4.46
CA ALA A 61 14.86 9.67 5.82
C ALA A 61 13.38 10.10 5.84
N LYS A 62 12.77 10.34 4.68
CA LYS A 62 11.36 10.77 4.58
C LYS A 62 10.54 9.71 3.85
N SER A 63 10.39 8.56 4.49
CA SER A 63 9.74 7.40 3.89
C SER A 63 8.30 7.24 4.38
N TYR A 64 7.41 6.87 3.45
CA TYR A 64 5.99 6.65 3.71
C TYR A 64 5.47 5.47 2.90
N HIS A 65 4.35 4.91 3.32
CA HIS A 65 3.66 3.84 2.60
C HIS A 65 2.32 4.38 2.15
N ILE A 66 2.18 4.68 0.86
CA ILE A 66 0.98 5.34 0.30
C ILE A 66 0.45 4.67 -0.97
N ASP A 67 1.12 3.65 -1.45
CA ASP A 67 0.71 2.87 -2.62
C ASP A 67 0.22 1.51 -2.14
N TYR A 68 -0.92 1.07 -2.65
CA TYR A 68 -1.60 -0.13 -2.16
C TYR A 68 -2.17 -0.95 -3.30
N ALA A 69 -2.34 -2.24 -3.03
CA ALA A 69 -3.14 -3.15 -3.85
C ALA A 69 -4.21 -3.77 -2.96
N PHE A 70 -5.47 -3.47 -3.25
CA PHE A 70 -6.62 -4.08 -2.58
C PHE A 70 -7.22 -5.14 -3.49
N VAL A 71 -7.41 -6.33 -2.96
CA VAL A 71 -7.83 -7.50 -3.73
C VAL A 71 -8.90 -8.26 -2.98
N SER A 72 -9.65 -9.12 -3.70
CA SER A 72 -10.58 -10.04 -3.03
C SER A 72 -9.81 -11.01 -2.14
N PRO A 73 -10.43 -11.53 -1.05
CA PRO A 73 -9.74 -12.47 -0.15
C PRO A 73 -9.19 -13.70 -0.87
N ALA A 74 -9.88 -14.20 -1.89
CA ALA A 74 -9.41 -15.35 -2.67
C ALA A 74 -8.09 -15.03 -3.37
N ILE A 75 -7.97 -13.84 -3.97
CA ILE A 75 -6.73 -13.40 -4.63
C ILE A 75 -5.63 -13.21 -3.60
N SER A 76 -5.93 -12.62 -2.43
CA SER A 76 -4.93 -12.36 -1.39
C SER A 76 -4.26 -13.65 -0.90
N ARG A 77 -4.93 -14.79 -0.98
CA ARG A 77 -4.37 -16.07 -0.55
C ARG A 77 -3.42 -16.70 -1.56
N SER A 78 -3.43 -16.24 -2.79
CA SER A 78 -2.66 -16.87 -3.88
C SER A 78 -1.80 -15.90 -4.68
N CYS A 79 -1.79 -14.64 -4.33
CA CYS A 79 -0.96 -13.64 -5.02
C CYS A 79 0.38 -13.44 -4.33
N GLU A 80 1.30 -12.82 -5.06
CA GLU A 80 2.57 -12.34 -4.52
C GLU A 80 2.65 -10.83 -4.74
N LEU A 81 3.26 -10.11 -3.81
CA LEU A 81 3.46 -8.67 -3.90
C LEU A 81 4.92 -8.34 -3.64
N LEU A 82 5.53 -7.65 -4.58
CA LEU A 82 6.89 -7.16 -4.47
C LEU A 82 6.86 -5.63 -4.49
N ILE A 83 7.62 -5.02 -3.58
CA ILE A 83 7.86 -3.57 -3.59
C ILE A 83 9.33 -3.37 -3.97
N GLY A 84 9.58 -2.51 -4.96
CA GLY A 84 10.93 -2.25 -5.45
C GLY A 84 11.83 -1.64 -4.38
N GLU A 85 13.13 -1.90 -4.52
CA GLU A 85 14.16 -1.42 -3.60
C GLU A 85 14.63 -0.01 -4.01
N PRO A 86 14.90 0.90 -3.03
CA PRO A 86 15.39 2.24 -3.38
C PRO A 86 16.74 2.21 -4.10
N SER A 87 17.58 1.22 -3.85
CA SER A 87 18.85 1.06 -4.56
C SER A 87 18.68 0.91 -6.07
N GLU A 88 17.54 0.36 -6.52
CA GLU A 88 17.24 0.15 -7.95
C GLU A 88 16.37 1.26 -8.55
N TRP A 89 15.50 1.88 -7.76
CA TRP A 89 14.42 2.70 -8.29
C TRP A 89 14.47 4.17 -7.90
N LEU A 90 15.16 4.53 -6.81
CA LEU A 90 15.11 5.91 -6.29
C LEU A 90 15.65 6.95 -7.28
N HIS A 91 16.58 6.58 -8.13
CA HIS A 91 17.12 7.46 -9.17
C HIS A 91 16.13 7.71 -10.31
N LYS A 92 15.07 6.91 -10.41
CA LYS A 92 14.03 7.03 -11.44
C LYS A 92 12.75 7.67 -10.91
N SER A 93 12.43 7.45 -9.64
CA SER A 93 11.18 7.92 -9.03
C SER A 93 11.33 7.99 -7.51
N ASP A 94 10.56 8.87 -6.89
CA ASP A 94 10.38 8.88 -5.44
C ASP A 94 9.41 7.79 -4.97
N HIS A 95 8.60 7.22 -5.86
CA HIS A 95 7.77 6.04 -5.59
C HIS A 95 8.50 4.76 -5.95
N MET A 96 8.35 3.74 -5.09
CA MET A 96 8.82 2.39 -5.39
C MET A 96 7.69 1.63 -6.07
N PRO A 97 7.98 0.83 -7.11
CA PRO A 97 6.92 0.09 -7.80
C PRO A 97 6.33 -1.00 -6.93
N LEU A 98 5.02 -1.18 -7.03
CA LEU A 98 4.31 -2.33 -6.52
C LEU A 98 4.09 -3.31 -7.69
N ILE A 99 4.55 -4.54 -7.52
CA ILE A 99 4.38 -5.59 -8.52
C ILE A 99 3.54 -6.69 -7.90
N LEU A 100 2.29 -6.77 -8.38
CA LEU A 100 1.33 -7.78 -7.93
C LEU A 100 1.32 -8.92 -8.94
N THR A 101 1.66 -10.12 -8.48
CA THR A 101 1.66 -11.32 -9.33
C THR A 101 0.50 -12.21 -8.94
N LEU A 102 -0.32 -12.53 -9.91
CA LEU A 102 -1.51 -13.36 -9.72
C LEU A 102 -1.27 -14.76 -10.24
N SER A 103 -1.77 -15.75 -9.49
CA SER A 103 -1.87 -17.13 -9.98
C SER A 103 -3.20 -17.30 -10.71
N ILE A 104 -3.14 -17.66 -11.96
CA ILE A 104 -4.32 -17.84 -12.80
C ILE A 104 -4.58 -19.33 -13.00
#